data_c252ce03e74348f2de04ec7298f9bb5e
#
_entry.id   c252ce03e74348f2de04ec7298f9bb5e
#
_cell.length_a   1.000
_cell.length_b   1.000
_cell.length_c   1.000
_cell.angle_alpha   90.00
_cell.angle_beta   90.00
_cell.angle_gamma   90.00
#
_symmetry.space_group_name_H-M   'P 1'
#
loop_
_entity.id
_entity.type
_entity.pdbx_description
1 polymer ?
#
loop_
_entity_poly.entity_id
_entity_poly.type
_entity_poly.pdbx_seq_one_letter_code
_entity_poly.pdbx_strand_id
1 'polypeptide(L)'
;MPQLGQETRQELLGAAKNPRVAMGKKIRNYLTTTDHKTIGNMYLVTSFGYFLFAGGLAMLMRAELARPGLQFLSNEQYNQFFTIHGTVMMLLFATPTFTGFANAVMPLQIGAPDVAFPRLNALTYWMFLFGGLMVISGFAVPGGAASFGWFAYAPLNESLHTPGAGGDLWAMGLVTAGLSTTLGSVNFIATIVCLRAPGMTMFRMPIFTWNILLTSVLALLAFPVLTAVLLCLEADRKFGSHVFDAANGGAILWQHLFWFFGHPEVYIVALPFFGVVTEIIPVFSRKPVFGYVGMVGATIAITVL
;
A
#
# COMPACT_ATOMS: atom_id res chain seq x y z
N MET A 1 -25.86 22.73 36.36
CA MET A 1 -25.24 21.92 35.28
C MET A 1 -25.79 20.50 35.11
N PRO A 2 -27.04 20.14 35.39
CA PRO A 2 -27.61 18.80 35.07
C PRO A 2 -28.41 18.75 33.76
N GLN A 3 -28.76 19.87 33.15
CA GLN A 3 -29.68 19.88 31.97
C GLN A 3 -28.97 19.60 30.64
N LEU A 4 -27.72 20.01 30.45
CA LEU A 4 -26.92 19.70 29.25
C LEU A 4 -26.73 18.19 28.97
N GLY A 5 -26.74 17.36 30.04
CA GLY A 5 -26.61 15.92 29.90
C GLY A 5 -27.91 15.21 29.46
N GLN A 6 -29.08 15.77 29.73
CA GLN A 6 -30.37 15.18 29.33
C GLN A 6 -30.75 15.49 27.89
N GLU A 7 -30.49 16.74 27.41
CA GLU A 7 -30.69 17.09 26.00
C GLU A 7 -29.79 16.29 25.08
N THR A 8 -28.50 16.16 25.41
CA THR A 8 -27.54 15.35 24.65
C THR A 8 -27.95 13.86 24.62
N ARG A 9 -28.51 13.36 25.74
CA ARG A 9 -28.99 11.98 25.83
C ARG A 9 -30.26 11.77 25.02
N GLN A 10 -31.18 12.73 25.00
CA GLN A 10 -32.41 12.67 24.19
C GLN A 10 -32.13 12.81 22.70
N GLU A 11 -31.15 13.65 22.30
CA GLU A 11 -30.68 13.74 20.93
C GLU A 11 -30.01 12.44 20.46
N LEU A 12 -29.20 11.81 21.31
CA LEU A 12 -28.58 10.50 21.00
C LEU A 12 -29.62 9.40 20.88
N LEU A 13 -30.65 9.40 21.74
CA LEU A 13 -31.76 8.43 21.67
C LEU A 13 -32.70 8.72 20.48
N GLY A 14 -32.88 9.97 20.11
CA GLY A 14 -33.61 10.36 18.90
C GLY A 14 -32.88 10.00 17.60
N ALA A 15 -31.57 10.17 17.57
CA ALA A 15 -30.72 9.75 16.46
C ALA A 15 -30.66 8.23 16.30
N ALA A 16 -30.72 7.47 17.40
CA ALA A 16 -30.79 5.99 17.38
C ALA A 16 -32.12 5.47 16.82
N LYS A 17 -33.18 6.28 16.86
CA LYS A 17 -34.50 5.91 16.31
C LYS A 17 -34.67 6.20 14.82
N ASN A 18 -33.78 7.03 14.21
CA ASN A 18 -33.84 7.33 12.78
C ASN A 18 -32.66 6.69 12.04
N PRO A 19 -32.87 5.57 11.30
CA PRO A 19 -31.79 4.83 10.66
C PRO A 19 -31.00 5.65 9.63
N ARG A 20 -31.60 6.67 9.00
CA ARG A 20 -30.90 7.56 8.05
C ARG A 20 -29.93 8.52 8.76
N VAL A 21 -30.32 9.07 9.91
CA VAL A 21 -29.44 9.93 10.73
C VAL A 21 -28.31 9.12 11.34
N ALA A 22 -28.59 7.90 11.80
CA ALA A 22 -27.59 6.98 12.31
C ALA A 22 -26.58 6.57 11.23
N MET A 23 -27.04 6.31 10.00
CA MET A 23 -26.20 5.97 8.85
C MET A 23 -25.29 7.16 8.47
N GLY A 24 -25.83 8.36 8.33
CA GLY A 24 -25.05 9.57 8.01
C GLY A 24 -23.97 9.86 9.05
N LYS A 25 -24.28 9.70 10.34
CA LYS A 25 -23.30 9.83 11.43
C LYS A 25 -22.20 8.77 11.35
N LYS A 26 -22.57 7.54 11.03
CA LYS A 26 -21.60 6.44 10.86
C LYS A 26 -20.65 6.70 9.69
N ILE A 27 -21.19 7.09 8.53
CA ILE A 27 -20.36 7.45 7.36
C ILE A 27 -19.42 8.60 7.70
N ARG A 28 -19.93 9.69 8.29
CA ARG A 28 -19.09 10.82 8.70
C ARG A 28 -17.94 10.36 9.63
N ASN A 29 -18.24 9.49 10.59
CA ASN A 29 -17.23 9.01 11.52
C ASN A 29 -16.13 8.21 10.79
N TYR A 30 -16.45 7.40 9.80
CA TYR A 30 -15.43 6.72 8.98
C TYR A 30 -14.61 7.71 8.14
N LEU A 31 -15.24 8.73 7.56
CA LEU A 31 -14.56 9.72 6.72
C LEU A 31 -13.59 10.62 7.51
N THR A 32 -13.84 10.84 8.80
CA THR A 32 -13.07 11.77 9.63
C THR A 32 -12.31 11.10 10.78
N THR A 33 -12.26 9.76 10.79
CA THR A 33 -11.60 9.01 11.86
C THR A 33 -10.09 9.24 11.86
N THR A 34 -9.51 9.29 13.06
CA THR A 34 -8.06 9.23 13.26
C THR A 34 -7.65 8.00 14.09
N ASP A 35 -8.62 7.18 14.49
CA ASP A 35 -8.36 5.94 15.26
C ASP A 35 -7.63 4.90 14.42
N HIS A 36 -6.48 4.46 14.90
CA HIS A 36 -5.60 3.55 14.17
C HIS A 36 -6.25 2.20 13.85
N LYS A 37 -7.14 1.68 14.70
CA LYS A 37 -7.82 0.39 14.47
C LYS A 37 -8.84 0.51 13.35
N THR A 38 -9.60 1.62 13.35
CA THR A 38 -10.58 1.89 12.30
C THR A 38 -9.88 2.09 10.95
N ILE A 39 -8.79 2.87 10.91
CA ILE A 39 -7.97 3.09 9.72
C ILE A 39 -7.34 1.77 9.25
N GLY A 40 -6.83 0.93 10.17
CA GLY A 40 -6.30 -0.39 9.86
C GLY A 40 -7.35 -1.26 9.16
N ASN A 41 -8.59 -1.31 9.67
CA ASN A 41 -9.68 -2.03 9.03
C ASN A 41 -10.06 -1.44 7.66
N MET A 42 -10.02 -0.12 7.50
CA MET A 42 -10.26 0.53 6.20
C MET A 42 -9.20 0.10 5.18
N TYR A 43 -7.92 0.06 5.55
CA TYR A 43 -6.84 -0.48 4.71
C TYR A 43 -7.11 -1.93 4.32
N LEU A 44 -7.44 -2.81 5.27
CA LEU A 44 -7.68 -4.24 5.00
C LEU A 44 -8.86 -4.45 4.04
N VAL A 45 -9.97 -3.76 4.26
CA VAL A 45 -11.16 -3.87 3.39
C VAL A 45 -10.87 -3.35 1.98
N THR A 46 -10.21 -2.20 1.87
CA THR A 46 -9.86 -1.60 0.57
C THR A 46 -8.84 -2.46 -0.18
N SER A 47 -7.80 -2.93 0.49
CA SER A 47 -6.80 -3.83 -0.10
C SER A 47 -7.44 -5.13 -0.61
N PHE A 48 -8.39 -5.70 0.16
CA PHE A 48 -9.14 -6.87 -0.28
C PHE A 48 -10.04 -6.57 -1.49
N GLY A 49 -10.62 -5.36 -1.56
CA GLY A 49 -11.34 -4.89 -2.75
C GLY A 49 -10.43 -4.85 -3.99
N TYR A 50 -9.22 -4.32 -3.85
CA TYR A 50 -8.21 -4.32 -4.92
C TYR A 50 -7.76 -5.73 -5.29
N PHE A 51 -7.60 -6.64 -4.33
CA PHE A 51 -7.33 -8.05 -4.60
C PHE A 51 -8.41 -8.70 -5.46
N LEU A 52 -9.69 -8.49 -5.14
CA LEU A 52 -10.78 -9.06 -5.92
C LEU A 52 -10.81 -8.48 -7.35
N PHE A 53 -10.58 -7.18 -7.50
CA PHE A 53 -10.51 -6.54 -8.81
C PHE A 53 -9.34 -7.11 -9.63
N ALA A 54 -8.14 -7.10 -9.11
CA ALA A 54 -6.96 -7.58 -9.82
C ALA A 54 -7.00 -9.11 -10.03
N GLY A 55 -7.58 -9.87 -9.09
CA GLY A 55 -7.86 -11.28 -9.24
C GLY A 55 -8.82 -11.56 -10.40
N GLY A 56 -9.85 -10.73 -10.57
CA GLY A 56 -10.75 -10.78 -11.73
C GLY A 56 -10.00 -10.59 -13.05
N LEU A 57 -9.08 -9.62 -13.13
CA LEU A 57 -8.22 -9.44 -14.32
C LEU A 57 -7.37 -10.69 -14.60
N ALA A 58 -6.77 -11.31 -13.56
CA ALA A 58 -6.00 -12.55 -13.70
C ALA A 58 -6.86 -13.70 -14.23
N MET A 59 -8.09 -13.84 -13.76
CA MET A 59 -9.02 -14.88 -14.25
C MET A 59 -9.39 -14.66 -15.71
N LEU A 60 -9.58 -13.40 -16.14
CA LEU A 60 -9.83 -13.08 -17.55
C LEU A 60 -8.60 -13.38 -18.42
N MET A 61 -7.40 -13.01 -17.99
CA MET A 61 -6.16 -13.40 -18.69
C MET A 61 -6.01 -14.92 -18.79
N ARG A 62 -6.34 -15.65 -17.73
CA ARG A 62 -6.28 -17.12 -17.74
C ARG A 62 -7.33 -17.72 -18.67
N ALA A 63 -8.51 -17.15 -18.74
CA ALA A 63 -9.57 -17.55 -19.67
C ALA A 63 -9.15 -17.31 -21.14
N GLU A 64 -8.53 -16.18 -21.44
CA GLU A 64 -7.95 -15.87 -22.76
C GLU A 64 -6.96 -16.94 -23.20
N LEU A 65 -6.11 -17.42 -22.29
CA LEU A 65 -5.08 -18.43 -22.55
C LEU A 65 -5.61 -19.88 -22.49
N ALA A 66 -6.92 -20.09 -22.41
CA ALA A 66 -7.49 -21.46 -22.37
C ALA A 66 -7.33 -22.22 -23.69
N ARG A 67 -7.16 -21.51 -24.80
CA ARG A 67 -6.94 -22.07 -26.14
C ARG A 67 -5.87 -21.23 -26.88
N PRO A 68 -5.16 -21.80 -27.87
CA PRO A 68 -4.26 -21.03 -28.73
C PRO A 68 -5.00 -19.97 -29.54
N GLY A 69 -4.32 -18.84 -29.79
CA GLY A 69 -4.86 -17.68 -30.51
C GLY A 69 -5.68 -16.73 -29.61
N LEU A 70 -6.16 -15.64 -30.20
CA LEU A 70 -6.98 -14.66 -29.50
C LEU A 70 -8.43 -15.18 -29.36
N GLN A 71 -8.99 -15.09 -28.15
CA GLN A 71 -10.35 -15.51 -27.85
C GLN A 71 -11.29 -14.31 -27.79
N PHE A 72 -11.09 -13.42 -26.82
CA PHE A 72 -11.95 -12.25 -26.57
C PHE A 72 -11.17 -10.98 -26.19
N LEU A 73 -9.87 -11.09 -25.86
CA LEU A 73 -8.99 -9.95 -25.59
C LEU A 73 -8.10 -9.68 -26.80
N SER A 74 -7.95 -8.39 -27.18
CA SER A 74 -6.86 -8.00 -28.07
C SER A 74 -5.51 -8.07 -27.33
N ASN A 75 -4.39 -8.12 -28.08
CA ASN A 75 -3.04 -8.08 -27.49
C ASN A 75 -2.86 -6.86 -26.58
N GLU A 76 -3.36 -5.71 -26.99
CA GLU A 76 -3.26 -4.49 -26.19
C GLU A 76 -4.09 -4.58 -24.90
N GLN A 77 -5.31 -5.10 -24.95
CA GLN A 77 -6.12 -5.32 -23.76
C GLN A 77 -5.48 -6.33 -22.81
N TYR A 78 -4.87 -7.38 -23.35
CA TYR A 78 -4.14 -8.36 -22.55
C TYR A 78 -2.96 -7.71 -21.82
N ASN A 79 -2.18 -6.86 -22.50
CA ASN A 79 -1.07 -6.11 -21.90
C ASN A 79 -1.55 -5.13 -20.81
N GLN A 80 -2.69 -4.48 -21.03
CA GLN A 80 -3.32 -3.62 -20.00
C GLN A 80 -3.72 -4.44 -18.76
N PHE A 81 -4.35 -5.60 -18.96
CA PHE A 81 -4.75 -6.48 -17.85
C PHE A 81 -3.53 -6.99 -17.09
N PHE A 82 -2.50 -7.42 -17.80
CA PHE A 82 -1.23 -7.87 -17.21
C PHE A 82 -0.57 -6.75 -16.39
N THR A 83 -0.48 -5.56 -16.94
CA THR A 83 0.13 -4.40 -16.28
C THR A 83 -0.62 -4.02 -15.01
N ILE A 84 -1.93 -3.87 -15.10
CA ILE A 84 -2.77 -3.43 -13.97
C ILE A 84 -2.90 -4.55 -12.92
N HIS A 85 -3.01 -5.81 -13.33
CA HIS A 85 -2.99 -6.93 -12.39
C HIS A 85 -1.71 -6.94 -11.55
N GLY A 86 -0.54 -6.89 -12.19
CA GLY A 86 0.74 -6.90 -11.49
C GLY A 86 0.90 -5.71 -10.55
N THR A 87 0.58 -4.50 -11.03
CA THR A 87 0.63 -3.27 -10.24
C THR A 87 -0.27 -3.33 -9.02
N VAL A 88 -1.53 -3.71 -9.20
CA VAL A 88 -2.52 -3.71 -8.12
C VAL A 88 -2.21 -4.80 -7.08
N MET A 89 -1.79 -5.99 -7.52
CA MET A 89 -1.46 -7.09 -6.59
C MET A 89 -0.26 -6.76 -5.71
N MET A 90 0.79 -6.16 -6.26
CA MET A 90 2.00 -5.84 -5.49
C MET A 90 1.80 -4.59 -4.63
N LEU A 91 1.39 -3.47 -5.24
CA LEU A 91 1.47 -2.15 -4.64
C LEU A 91 0.16 -1.69 -3.97
N LEU A 92 -0.99 -2.24 -4.35
CA LEU A 92 -2.30 -1.82 -3.83
C LEU A 92 -3.02 -2.90 -3.01
N PHE A 93 -2.57 -4.16 -3.09
CA PHE A 93 -3.08 -5.24 -2.24
C PHE A 93 -2.04 -5.70 -1.21
N ALA A 94 -0.90 -6.27 -1.63
CA ALA A 94 0.02 -6.95 -0.71
C ALA A 94 0.59 -5.98 0.34
N THR A 95 1.23 -4.91 -0.09
CA THR A 95 1.86 -3.91 0.80
C THR A 95 0.84 -3.21 1.70
N PRO A 96 -0.31 -2.69 1.20
CA PRO A 96 -1.28 -2.03 2.06
C PRO A 96 -2.04 -2.98 3.00
N THR A 97 -2.15 -4.26 2.69
CA THR A 97 -2.69 -5.26 3.62
C THR A 97 -1.87 -5.28 4.91
N PHE A 98 -0.54 -5.31 4.80
CA PHE A 98 0.33 -5.26 5.97
C PHE A 98 0.34 -3.90 6.66
N THR A 99 0.15 -2.81 5.93
CA THR A 99 -0.10 -1.49 6.51
C THR A 99 -1.38 -1.51 7.37
N GLY A 100 -2.43 -2.20 6.91
CA GLY A 100 -3.66 -2.41 7.66
C GLY A 100 -3.43 -3.21 8.95
N PHE A 101 -2.71 -4.32 8.88
CA PHE A 101 -2.32 -5.10 10.06
C PHE A 101 -1.43 -4.31 11.01
N ALA A 102 -0.45 -3.57 10.49
CA ALA A 102 0.42 -2.73 11.31
C ALA A 102 -0.40 -1.68 12.08
N ASN A 103 -1.32 -0.98 11.41
CA ASN A 103 -2.22 -0.04 12.07
C ASN A 103 -3.08 -0.71 13.15
N ALA A 104 -3.69 -1.85 12.85
CA ALA A 104 -4.62 -2.51 13.77
C ALA A 104 -3.92 -3.12 15.00
N VAL A 105 -2.72 -3.68 14.83
CA VAL A 105 -2.10 -4.60 15.81
C VAL A 105 -0.87 -3.99 16.48
N MET A 106 0.03 -3.33 15.73
CA MET A 106 1.33 -2.90 16.24
C MET A 106 1.24 -1.93 17.43
N PRO A 107 0.37 -0.88 17.43
CA PRO A 107 0.25 -0.02 18.59
C PRO A 107 -0.20 -0.77 19.85
N LEU A 108 -1.10 -1.75 19.68
CA LEU A 108 -1.55 -2.60 20.80
C LEU A 108 -0.42 -3.48 21.33
N GLN A 109 0.41 -4.03 20.45
CA GLN A 109 1.55 -4.89 20.85
C GLN A 109 2.60 -4.13 21.67
N ILE A 110 2.82 -2.86 21.38
CA ILE A 110 3.80 -2.03 22.12
C ILE A 110 3.18 -1.22 23.26
N GLY A 111 1.86 -1.33 23.48
CA GLY A 111 1.14 -0.59 24.52
C GLY A 111 1.01 0.92 24.22
N ALA A 112 1.10 1.32 22.96
CA ALA A 112 0.84 2.70 22.55
C ALA A 112 -0.66 2.97 22.48
N PRO A 113 -1.14 4.13 22.94
CA PRO A 113 -2.57 4.48 22.90
C PRO A 113 -3.07 4.71 21.47
N ASP A 114 -2.23 5.22 20.57
CA ASP A 114 -2.46 5.45 19.16
C ASP A 114 -1.11 5.50 18.42
N VAL A 115 -1.13 5.70 17.10
CA VAL A 115 0.08 6.01 16.33
C VAL A 115 0.59 7.43 16.65
N ALA A 116 1.87 7.72 16.35
CA ALA A 116 2.49 8.99 16.68
C ALA A 116 1.81 10.20 16.01
N PHE A 117 1.33 10.01 14.77
CA PHE A 117 0.68 11.07 13.98
C PHE A 117 -0.69 10.62 13.45
N PRO A 118 -1.77 10.64 14.26
CA PRO A 118 -3.07 10.10 13.88
C PRO A 118 -3.70 10.78 12.65
N ARG A 119 -3.53 12.10 12.51
CA ARG A 119 -4.03 12.83 11.33
C ARG A 119 -3.27 12.48 10.06
N LEU A 120 -1.95 12.30 10.17
CA LEU A 120 -1.13 11.84 9.06
C LEU A 120 -1.54 10.43 8.65
N ASN A 121 -1.84 9.56 9.61
CA ASN A 121 -2.34 8.22 9.36
C ASN A 121 -3.66 8.22 8.56
N ALA A 122 -4.58 9.10 8.90
CA ALA A 122 -5.82 9.27 8.13
C ALA A 122 -5.53 9.77 6.70
N LEU A 123 -4.62 10.74 6.54
CA LEU A 123 -4.23 11.23 5.21
C LEU A 123 -3.62 10.12 4.35
N THR A 124 -2.74 9.29 4.91
CA THR A 124 -2.11 8.18 4.15
C THR A 124 -3.15 7.19 3.63
N TYR A 125 -4.18 6.88 4.41
CA TYR A 125 -5.26 6.02 3.92
C TYR A 125 -5.97 6.62 2.69
N TRP A 126 -6.30 7.91 2.72
CA TRP A 126 -6.99 8.55 1.60
C TRP A 126 -6.09 8.65 0.36
N MET A 127 -4.81 8.94 0.54
CA MET A 127 -3.84 8.92 -0.56
C MET A 127 -3.72 7.53 -1.18
N PHE A 128 -3.67 6.48 -0.38
CA PHE A 128 -3.69 5.09 -0.87
C PHE A 128 -4.95 4.77 -1.67
N LEU A 129 -6.14 5.08 -1.12
CA LEU A 129 -7.41 4.81 -1.79
C LEU A 129 -7.49 5.55 -3.14
N PHE A 130 -7.26 6.86 -3.15
CA PHE A 130 -7.37 7.65 -4.37
C PHE A 130 -6.26 7.36 -5.37
N GLY A 131 -5.03 7.10 -4.92
CA GLY A 131 -3.94 6.66 -5.78
C GLY A 131 -4.29 5.36 -6.51
N GLY A 132 -4.84 4.38 -5.82
CA GLY A 132 -5.28 3.14 -6.44
C GLY A 132 -6.46 3.32 -7.39
N LEU A 133 -7.44 4.16 -7.05
CA LEU A 133 -8.55 4.50 -7.96
C LEU A 133 -8.06 5.21 -9.22
N MET A 134 -7.03 6.07 -9.13
CA MET A 134 -6.40 6.68 -10.30
C MET A 134 -5.78 5.63 -11.22
N VAL A 135 -5.03 4.66 -10.69
CA VAL A 135 -4.46 3.56 -11.49
C VAL A 135 -5.55 2.79 -12.24
N ILE A 136 -6.63 2.44 -11.56
CA ILE A 136 -7.74 1.66 -12.14
C ILE A 136 -8.55 2.48 -13.15
N SER A 137 -8.69 3.80 -12.92
CA SER A 137 -9.45 4.68 -13.82
C SER A 137 -8.87 4.76 -15.24
N GLY A 138 -7.62 4.30 -15.44
CA GLY A 138 -7.03 4.13 -16.76
C GLY A 138 -7.89 3.30 -17.72
N PHE A 139 -8.67 2.33 -17.24
CA PHE A 139 -9.59 1.58 -18.09
C PHE A 139 -10.78 2.41 -18.62
N ALA A 140 -11.07 3.55 -18.02
CA ALA A 140 -12.20 4.41 -18.39
C ALA A 140 -11.81 5.55 -19.37
N VAL A 141 -10.52 5.70 -19.70
CA VAL A 141 -10.06 6.74 -20.62
C VAL A 141 -9.86 6.20 -22.05
N PRO A 142 -9.93 7.05 -23.07
CA PRO A 142 -9.59 6.67 -24.44
C PRO A 142 -8.17 6.08 -24.54
N GLY A 143 -8.02 4.94 -25.21
CA GLY A 143 -6.76 4.19 -25.28
C GLY A 143 -6.60 3.14 -24.18
N GLY A 144 -7.42 3.19 -23.12
CA GLY A 144 -7.38 2.20 -22.04
C GLY A 144 -6.29 2.47 -20.98
N ALA A 145 -6.02 1.48 -20.16
CA ALA A 145 -5.04 1.54 -19.08
C ALA A 145 -3.60 1.41 -19.58
N ALA A 146 -2.63 1.60 -18.71
CA ALA A 146 -1.21 1.35 -19.02
C ALA A 146 -0.98 -0.10 -19.46
N SER A 147 -0.11 -0.32 -20.46
CA SER A 147 0.12 -1.62 -21.13
C SER A 147 1.58 -2.09 -21.14
N PHE A 148 2.48 -1.40 -20.43
CA PHE A 148 3.94 -1.61 -20.46
C PHE A 148 4.49 -2.54 -19.37
N GLY A 149 3.62 -3.30 -18.68
CA GLY A 149 4.00 -4.12 -17.54
C GLY A 149 4.15 -3.28 -16.25
N TRP A 150 4.03 -3.91 -15.07
CA TRP A 150 4.12 -3.19 -13.78
C TRP A 150 5.50 -2.59 -13.51
N PHE A 151 6.55 -3.08 -14.17
CA PHE A 151 7.93 -2.59 -14.09
C PHE A 151 8.23 -1.46 -15.11
N ALA A 152 7.33 -1.20 -16.03
CA ALA A 152 7.32 -0.07 -16.95
C ALA A 152 8.66 0.22 -17.65
N TYR A 153 9.28 -0.77 -18.28
CA TYR A 153 10.57 -0.59 -18.93
C TYR A 153 10.49 0.38 -20.14
N ALA A 154 11.46 1.27 -20.24
CA ALA A 154 11.69 2.05 -21.43
C ALA A 154 12.17 1.13 -22.60
N PRO A 155 11.72 1.37 -23.84
CA PRO A 155 10.94 2.51 -24.30
C PRO A 155 9.41 2.35 -24.19
N LEU A 156 8.89 1.20 -23.71
CA LEU A 156 7.45 0.91 -23.70
C LEU A 156 6.64 1.91 -22.83
N ASN A 157 7.25 2.48 -21.80
CA ASN A 157 6.64 3.47 -20.91
C ASN A 157 6.57 4.90 -21.51
N GLU A 158 7.24 5.14 -22.63
CA GLU A 158 7.23 6.44 -23.31
C GLU A 158 5.87 6.72 -23.97
N SER A 159 5.55 8.01 -24.15
CA SER A 159 4.30 8.44 -24.81
C SER A 159 4.14 7.97 -26.24
N LEU A 160 5.25 7.68 -26.95
CA LEU A 160 5.24 7.14 -28.31
C LEU A 160 4.70 5.69 -28.34
N HIS A 161 5.05 4.86 -27.37
CA HIS A 161 4.69 3.43 -27.36
C HIS A 161 3.41 3.16 -26.56
N THR A 162 3.13 3.96 -25.53
CA THR A 162 1.89 3.91 -24.75
C THR A 162 1.25 5.30 -24.75
N PRO A 163 0.62 5.72 -25.86
CA PRO A 163 -0.05 7.01 -25.95
C PRO A 163 -1.31 7.03 -25.07
N GLY A 164 -1.73 8.22 -24.68
CA GLY A 164 -2.95 8.42 -23.92
C GLY A 164 -2.75 8.56 -22.40
N ALA A 165 -3.83 8.87 -21.70
CA ALA A 165 -3.81 9.18 -20.28
C ALA A 165 -3.66 7.96 -19.35
N GLY A 166 -3.81 6.74 -19.87
CA GLY A 166 -3.73 5.52 -19.04
C GLY A 166 -2.36 5.34 -18.37
N GLY A 167 -1.26 5.60 -19.09
CA GLY A 167 0.10 5.58 -18.55
C GLY A 167 0.33 6.69 -17.52
N ASP A 168 -0.22 7.87 -17.74
CA ASP A 168 -0.10 9.01 -16.84
C ASP A 168 -0.88 8.78 -15.55
N LEU A 169 -2.10 8.24 -15.65
CA LEU A 169 -2.92 7.86 -14.48
C LEU A 169 -2.25 6.76 -13.65
N TRP A 170 -1.58 5.80 -14.31
CA TRP A 170 -0.78 4.79 -13.65
C TRP A 170 0.39 5.42 -12.88
N ALA A 171 1.19 6.29 -13.53
CA ALA A 171 2.34 6.94 -12.92
C ALA A 171 1.93 7.83 -11.73
N MET A 172 0.97 8.73 -11.93
CA MET A 172 0.52 9.68 -10.88
C MET A 172 -0.27 8.98 -9.76
N GLY A 173 -1.01 7.93 -10.08
CA GLY A 173 -1.65 7.08 -9.08
C GLY A 173 -0.63 6.41 -8.17
N LEU A 174 0.46 5.87 -8.74
CA LEU A 174 1.56 5.27 -7.96
C LEU A 174 2.40 6.31 -7.22
N VAL A 175 2.61 7.51 -7.75
CA VAL A 175 3.21 8.63 -7.01
C VAL A 175 2.40 8.92 -5.74
N THR A 176 1.09 9.01 -5.88
CA THR A 176 0.19 9.27 -4.74
C THR A 176 0.22 8.14 -3.70
N ALA A 177 0.16 6.88 -4.15
CA ALA A 177 0.25 5.70 -3.28
C ALA A 177 1.64 5.56 -2.65
N GLY A 178 2.72 5.88 -3.38
CA GLY A 178 4.09 5.85 -2.89
C GLY A 178 4.34 6.89 -1.79
N LEU A 179 3.83 8.10 -1.97
CA LEU A 179 3.85 9.14 -0.93
C LEU A 179 3.07 8.69 0.32
N SER A 180 1.91 8.05 0.14
CA SER A 180 1.16 7.43 1.25
C SER A 180 2.04 6.47 2.06
N THR A 181 2.72 5.55 1.38
CA THR A 181 3.58 4.54 2.02
C THR A 181 4.77 5.19 2.73
N THR A 182 5.41 6.19 2.10
CA THR A 182 6.51 6.95 2.71
C THR A 182 6.08 7.64 4.01
N LEU A 183 4.97 8.38 3.99
CA LEU A 183 4.44 9.08 5.16
C LEU A 183 3.97 8.11 6.26
N GLY A 184 3.36 6.99 5.88
CA GLY A 184 2.97 5.92 6.80
C GLY A 184 4.17 5.30 7.49
N SER A 185 5.27 5.10 6.77
CA SER A 185 6.52 4.55 7.29
C SER A 185 7.15 5.47 8.35
N VAL A 186 7.17 6.78 8.11
CA VAL A 186 7.60 7.77 9.12
C VAL A 186 6.76 7.65 10.39
N ASN A 187 5.44 7.52 10.24
CA ASN A 187 4.53 7.39 11.37
C ASN A 187 4.77 6.10 12.17
N PHE A 188 4.96 4.96 11.50
CA PHE A 188 5.25 3.69 12.19
C PHE A 188 6.59 3.69 12.90
N ILE A 189 7.66 4.21 12.26
CA ILE A 189 8.97 4.36 12.90
C ILE A 189 8.85 5.22 14.17
N ALA A 190 8.23 6.39 14.06
CA ALA A 190 8.04 7.28 15.20
C ALA A 190 7.21 6.62 16.32
N THR A 191 6.15 5.89 15.97
CA THR A 191 5.31 5.17 16.94
C THR A 191 6.12 4.10 17.69
N ILE A 192 6.84 3.26 16.95
CA ILE A 192 7.61 2.15 17.53
C ILE A 192 8.79 2.67 18.37
N VAL A 193 9.47 3.72 17.91
CA VAL A 193 10.65 4.24 18.62
C VAL A 193 10.27 5.06 19.85
N CYS A 194 9.22 5.88 19.77
CA CYS A 194 8.92 6.89 20.78
C CYS A 194 7.76 6.53 21.73
N LEU A 195 6.82 5.66 21.32
CA LEU A 195 5.57 5.45 22.07
C LEU A 195 5.46 4.07 22.73
N ARG A 196 6.54 3.31 22.87
CA ARG A 196 6.53 2.05 23.58
C ARG A 196 6.16 2.25 25.06
N ALA A 197 5.41 1.29 25.61
CA ALA A 197 5.07 1.27 27.02
C ALA A 197 6.33 1.31 27.92
N PRO A 198 6.28 1.96 29.08
CA PRO A 198 7.40 1.96 30.04
C PRO A 198 7.91 0.54 30.34
N GLY A 199 9.24 0.35 30.25
CA GLY A 199 9.88 -0.94 30.46
C GLY A 199 9.92 -1.86 29.23
N MET A 200 9.27 -1.52 28.12
CA MET A 200 9.37 -2.24 26.85
C MET A 200 10.60 -1.76 26.07
N THR A 201 11.72 -2.43 26.27
CA THR A 201 12.94 -2.22 25.47
C THR A 201 12.79 -2.81 24.07
N MET A 202 13.68 -2.47 23.13
CA MET A 202 13.64 -2.99 21.76
C MET A 202 13.58 -4.52 21.71
N PHE A 203 14.44 -5.23 22.47
CA PHE A 203 14.48 -6.71 22.52
C PHE A 203 13.38 -7.35 23.40
N ARG A 204 12.35 -6.58 23.80
CA ARG A 204 11.12 -7.08 24.41
C ARG A 204 9.90 -6.90 23.52
N MET A 205 10.09 -6.30 22.34
CA MET A 205 9.00 -6.16 21.37
C MET A 205 8.68 -7.49 20.69
N PRO A 206 7.41 -7.72 20.33
CA PRO A 206 7.02 -8.84 19.46
C PRO A 206 7.77 -8.83 18.13
N ILE A 207 7.96 -10.00 17.51
CA ILE A 207 8.69 -10.15 16.25
C ILE A 207 7.94 -9.43 15.11
N PHE A 208 6.61 -9.47 15.10
CA PHE A 208 5.82 -8.72 14.14
C PHE A 208 6.13 -7.22 14.19
N THR A 209 6.22 -6.63 15.39
CA THR A 209 6.59 -5.21 15.53
C THR A 209 8.00 -4.92 15.00
N TRP A 210 8.97 -5.82 15.21
CA TRP A 210 10.30 -5.70 14.59
C TRP A 210 10.24 -5.71 13.07
N ASN A 211 9.46 -6.64 12.50
CA ASN A 211 9.30 -6.71 11.04
C ASN A 211 8.62 -5.44 10.49
N ILE A 212 7.64 -4.88 11.19
CA ILE A 212 7.02 -3.60 10.78
C ILE A 212 8.02 -2.45 10.86
N LEU A 213 8.87 -2.39 11.88
CA LEU A 213 9.92 -1.37 11.98
C LEU A 213 10.88 -1.45 10.78
N LEU A 214 11.40 -2.64 10.50
CA LEU A 214 12.36 -2.86 9.42
C LEU A 214 11.72 -2.63 8.04
N THR A 215 10.50 -3.10 7.84
CA THR A 215 9.70 -2.81 6.63
C THR A 215 9.51 -1.31 6.44
N SER A 216 9.24 -0.56 7.51
CA SER A 216 9.07 0.89 7.44
C SER A 216 10.38 1.60 7.09
N VAL A 217 11.53 1.11 7.56
CA VAL A 217 12.85 1.64 7.16
C VAL A 217 13.10 1.39 5.68
N LEU A 218 12.86 0.15 5.19
CA LEU A 218 12.99 -0.17 3.75
C LEU A 218 12.08 0.71 2.89
N ALA A 219 10.82 0.85 3.29
CA ALA A 219 9.86 1.65 2.55
C ALA A 219 10.24 3.14 2.51
N LEU A 220 10.78 3.67 3.60
CA LEU A 220 11.27 5.06 3.66
C LEU A 220 12.47 5.30 2.72
N LEU A 221 13.28 4.29 2.46
CA LEU A 221 14.42 4.38 1.53
C LEU A 221 13.99 4.14 0.07
N ALA A 222 13.10 3.19 -0.18
CA ALA A 222 12.75 2.72 -1.52
C ALA A 222 11.67 3.57 -2.22
N PHE A 223 10.57 3.89 -1.54
CA PHE A 223 9.44 4.59 -2.16
C PHE A 223 9.73 6.03 -2.61
N PRO A 224 10.56 6.84 -1.94
CA PRO A 224 10.96 8.13 -2.48
C PRO A 224 11.68 8.04 -3.81
N VAL A 225 12.51 7.00 -4.02
CA VAL A 225 13.19 6.76 -5.29
C VAL A 225 12.17 6.42 -6.38
N LEU A 226 11.23 5.49 -6.11
CA LEU A 226 10.14 5.19 -7.04
C LEU A 226 9.34 6.45 -7.38
N THR A 227 8.97 7.24 -6.39
CA THR A 227 8.21 8.49 -6.58
C THR A 227 8.96 9.46 -7.49
N ALA A 228 10.27 9.65 -7.26
CA ALA A 228 11.10 10.52 -8.10
C ALA A 228 11.20 10.01 -9.55
N VAL A 229 11.40 8.70 -9.74
CA VAL A 229 11.48 8.06 -11.06
C VAL A 229 10.15 8.21 -11.83
N LEU A 230 9.02 8.02 -11.18
CA LEU A 230 7.70 8.17 -11.80
C LEU A 230 7.41 9.64 -12.16
N LEU A 231 7.84 10.60 -11.35
CA LEU A 231 7.74 12.02 -11.67
C LEU A 231 8.63 12.41 -12.87
N CYS A 232 9.84 11.85 -12.95
CA CYS A 232 10.70 12.03 -14.13
C CYS A 232 10.08 11.40 -15.38
N LEU A 233 9.46 10.21 -15.26
CA LEU A 233 8.72 9.60 -16.37
C LEU A 233 7.57 10.48 -16.84
N GLU A 234 6.80 11.05 -15.92
CA GLU A 234 5.71 11.95 -16.27
C GLU A 234 6.23 13.22 -16.94
N ALA A 235 7.40 13.73 -16.52
CA ALA A 235 8.06 14.85 -17.16
C ALA A 235 8.52 14.49 -18.60
N ASP A 236 9.04 13.29 -18.83
CA ASP A 236 9.38 12.81 -20.19
C ASP A 236 8.12 12.71 -21.05
N ARG A 237 7.04 12.16 -20.54
CA ARG A 237 5.78 11.94 -21.26
C ARG A 237 5.05 13.24 -21.61
N LYS A 238 5.10 14.26 -20.74
CA LYS A 238 4.31 15.52 -20.88
C LYS A 238 5.13 16.71 -21.32
N PHE A 239 6.39 16.79 -20.89
CA PHE A 239 7.21 17.99 -21.08
C PHE A 239 8.45 17.73 -21.94
N GLY A 240 8.67 16.49 -22.41
CA GLY A 240 9.80 16.15 -23.26
C GLY A 240 11.16 16.36 -22.57
N SER A 241 11.29 15.95 -21.32
CA SER A 241 12.55 16.11 -20.55
C SER A 241 13.64 15.12 -20.96
N HIS A 242 13.30 14.00 -21.63
CA HIS A 242 14.23 13.00 -22.18
C HIS A 242 15.17 12.35 -21.14
N VAL A 243 14.72 12.19 -19.89
CA VAL A 243 15.50 11.55 -18.81
C VAL A 243 15.73 10.08 -19.10
N PHE A 244 14.68 9.38 -19.58
CA PHE A 244 14.70 7.95 -19.85
C PHE A 244 14.77 7.59 -21.34
N ASP A 245 15.10 8.53 -22.18
CA ASP A 245 15.27 8.30 -23.62
C ASP A 245 16.28 7.16 -23.86
N ALA A 246 15.83 6.13 -24.57
CA ALA A 246 16.63 4.94 -24.86
C ALA A 246 17.91 5.27 -25.66
N ALA A 247 17.86 6.29 -26.53
CA ALA A 247 19.02 6.74 -27.33
C ALA A 247 20.16 7.29 -26.46
N ASN A 248 19.84 7.81 -25.28
CA ASN A 248 20.80 8.40 -24.33
C ASN A 248 21.16 7.46 -23.16
N GLY A 249 20.83 6.17 -23.26
CA GLY A 249 21.06 5.20 -22.16
C GLY A 249 20.03 5.23 -21.06
N GLY A 250 18.93 5.95 -21.23
CA GLY A 250 17.87 6.11 -20.24
C GLY A 250 17.13 4.83 -19.91
N ALA A 251 17.11 3.84 -20.82
CA ALA A 251 16.53 2.54 -20.56
C ALA A 251 17.24 1.79 -19.41
N ILE A 252 18.57 1.85 -19.35
CA ILE A 252 19.36 1.27 -18.26
C ILE A 252 19.16 2.07 -16.97
N LEU A 253 19.14 3.40 -17.07
CA LEU A 253 18.88 4.28 -15.92
C LEU A 253 17.53 3.97 -15.27
N TRP A 254 16.47 3.81 -16.09
CA TRP A 254 15.15 3.38 -15.60
C TRP A 254 15.25 2.08 -14.82
N GLN A 255 15.88 1.04 -15.39
CA GLN A 255 15.99 -0.26 -14.75
C GLN A 255 16.74 -0.18 -13.42
N HIS A 256 17.86 0.53 -13.33
CA HIS A 256 18.60 0.68 -12.09
C HIS A 256 17.79 1.40 -11.01
N LEU A 257 17.15 2.50 -11.34
CA LEU A 257 16.36 3.26 -10.38
C LEU A 257 15.07 2.54 -9.99
N PHE A 258 14.39 1.90 -10.96
CA PHE A 258 13.18 1.13 -10.66
C PHE A 258 13.49 -0.07 -9.75
N TRP A 259 14.56 -0.82 -10.02
CA TRP A 259 14.89 -2.00 -9.21
C TRP A 259 15.58 -1.65 -7.89
N PHE A 260 16.11 -0.45 -7.74
CA PHE A 260 16.48 0.06 -6.41
C PHE A 260 15.26 0.12 -5.48
N PHE A 261 14.08 0.37 -6.01
CA PHE A 261 12.81 0.17 -5.31
C PHE A 261 12.34 -1.29 -5.39
N GLY A 262 12.38 -1.93 -6.55
CA GLY A 262 11.66 -3.16 -6.84
C GLY A 262 12.11 -4.37 -6.02
N HIS A 263 13.41 -4.50 -5.68
CA HIS A 263 13.85 -5.55 -4.78
C HIS A 263 13.46 -5.27 -3.32
N PRO A 264 13.72 -4.08 -2.73
CA PRO A 264 13.18 -3.75 -1.42
C PRO A 264 11.66 -3.96 -1.29
N GLU A 265 10.89 -3.71 -2.35
CA GLU A 265 9.44 -3.94 -2.34
C GLU A 265 9.07 -5.39 -2.00
N VAL A 266 9.77 -6.37 -2.56
CA VAL A 266 9.46 -7.78 -2.26
C VAL A 266 9.77 -8.13 -0.80
N TYR A 267 10.76 -7.49 -0.18
CA TYR A 267 11.02 -7.63 1.25
C TYR A 267 10.04 -6.83 2.12
N ILE A 268 9.57 -5.68 1.65
CA ILE A 268 8.49 -4.91 2.30
C ILE A 268 7.23 -5.76 2.42
N VAL A 269 6.93 -6.60 1.42
CA VAL A 269 5.84 -7.57 1.48
C VAL A 269 6.19 -8.77 2.38
N ALA A 270 7.40 -9.33 2.25
CA ALA A 270 7.76 -10.59 2.91
C ALA A 270 7.96 -10.44 4.43
N LEU A 271 8.61 -9.38 4.90
CA LEU A 271 8.94 -9.22 6.32
C LEU A 271 7.73 -9.20 7.25
N PRO A 272 6.67 -8.41 7.00
CA PRO A 272 5.48 -8.45 7.84
C PRO A 272 4.81 -9.82 7.86
N PHE A 273 4.80 -10.52 6.71
CA PHE A 273 4.29 -11.88 6.63
C PHE A 273 5.11 -12.84 7.50
N PHE A 274 6.43 -12.76 7.49
CA PHE A 274 7.29 -13.54 8.39
C PHE A 274 6.98 -13.22 9.85
N GLY A 275 6.75 -11.96 10.19
CA GLY A 275 6.34 -11.54 11.52
C GLY A 275 5.05 -12.21 11.97
N VAL A 276 4.01 -12.18 11.13
CA VAL A 276 2.71 -12.82 11.41
C VAL A 276 2.88 -14.32 11.61
N VAL A 277 3.54 -15.02 10.68
CA VAL A 277 3.73 -16.48 10.76
C VAL A 277 4.54 -16.87 11.99
N THR A 278 5.58 -16.12 12.31
CA THR A 278 6.45 -16.38 13.46
C THR A 278 5.73 -16.23 14.80
N GLU A 279 4.73 -15.37 14.89
CA GLU A 279 3.91 -15.24 16.11
C GLU A 279 2.77 -16.27 16.18
N ILE A 280 2.18 -16.65 15.04
CA ILE A 280 1.09 -17.60 14.99
C ILE A 280 1.57 -19.04 15.32
N ILE A 281 2.69 -19.48 14.74
CA ILE A 281 3.19 -20.85 14.89
C ILE A 281 3.42 -21.22 16.38
N PRO A 282 4.10 -20.40 17.21
CA PRO A 282 4.29 -20.71 18.63
C PRO A 282 3.00 -20.83 19.42
N VAL A 283 2.02 -19.97 19.11
CA VAL A 283 0.70 -20.02 19.78
C VAL A 283 -0.01 -21.33 19.49
N PHE A 284 -0.10 -21.74 18.22
CA PHE A 284 -0.77 -22.98 17.84
C PHE A 284 0.00 -24.24 18.27
N SER A 285 1.34 -24.20 18.26
CA SER A 285 2.18 -25.30 18.74
C SER A 285 2.32 -25.35 20.27
N ARG A 286 1.81 -24.33 20.99
CA ARG A 286 1.94 -24.16 22.45
C ARG A 286 3.39 -24.21 22.94
N LYS A 287 4.31 -23.64 22.16
CA LYS A 287 5.74 -23.59 22.47
C LYS A 287 6.23 -22.14 22.43
N PRO A 288 7.23 -21.75 23.25
CA PRO A 288 7.83 -20.43 23.13
C PRO A 288 8.58 -20.29 21.80
N VAL A 289 8.72 -19.03 21.35
CA VAL A 289 9.55 -18.72 20.18
C VAL A 289 10.98 -19.14 20.45
N PHE A 290 11.54 -19.99 19.56
CA PHE A 290 12.93 -20.43 19.66
C PHE A 290 13.86 -19.40 19.01
N GLY A 291 14.93 -19.03 19.73
CA GLY A 291 15.98 -18.19 19.17
C GLY A 291 15.55 -16.77 18.81
N TYR A 292 14.71 -16.12 19.60
CA TYR A 292 14.17 -14.77 19.36
C TYR A 292 15.23 -13.76 18.86
N VAL A 293 16.38 -13.66 19.55
CA VAL A 293 17.45 -12.73 19.18
C VAL A 293 18.04 -13.07 17.80
N GLY A 294 18.20 -14.36 17.52
CA GLY A 294 18.67 -14.83 16.20
C GLY A 294 17.68 -14.50 15.09
N MET A 295 16.38 -14.62 15.33
CA MET A 295 15.34 -14.27 14.37
C MET A 295 15.30 -12.77 14.09
N VAL A 296 15.39 -11.94 15.12
CA VAL A 296 15.50 -10.49 14.97
C VAL A 296 16.79 -10.13 14.20
N GLY A 297 17.92 -10.78 14.52
CA GLY A 297 19.18 -10.60 13.81
C GLY A 297 19.08 -10.98 12.32
N ALA A 298 18.39 -12.08 12.01
CA ALA A 298 18.17 -12.51 10.61
C ALA A 298 17.31 -11.50 9.82
N THR A 299 16.25 -10.97 10.43
CA THR A 299 15.42 -9.95 9.78
C THR A 299 16.14 -8.63 9.57
N ILE A 300 17.00 -8.22 10.51
CA ILE A 300 17.89 -7.05 10.33
C ILE A 300 18.88 -7.30 9.19
N ALA A 301 19.51 -8.49 9.14
CA ALA A 301 20.45 -8.83 8.09
C ALA A 301 19.79 -8.78 6.69
N ILE A 302 18.62 -9.36 6.53
CA ILE A 302 17.86 -9.30 5.27
C ILE A 302 17.51 -7.86 4.87
N THR A 303 17.27 -6.98 5.83
CA THR A 303 16.93 -5.57 5.57
C THR A 303 18.14 -4.78 5.04
N VAL A 304 19.35 -5.17 5.41
CA VAL A 304 20.60 -4.46 5.06
C VAL A 304 21.23 -5.01 3.77
N LEU A 305 21.01 -6.28 3.46
CA LEU A 305 21.51 -6.96 2.26
C LEU A 305 20.70 -6.59 1.01
#